data_510f348d9db851cb7b9d33283bc61204
#
_entry.id   510f348d9db851cb7b9d33283bc61204
#
_cell.length_a   1.000
_cell.length_b   1.000
_cell.length_c   1.000
_cell.angle_alpha   90.00
_cell.angle_beta   90.00
_cell.angle_gamma   90.00
#
_symmetry.space_group_name_H-M   'P 1'
#
loop_
_entity.id
_entity.type
_entity.pdbx_description
1 polymer ?
#
loop_
_entity_poly.entity_id
_entity_poly.type
_entity_poly.pdbx_seq_one_letter_code
_entity_poly.pdbx_strand_id
1 'polypeptide(L)'
;MGEFTAKLFFEETNQTVANFVSLAEGTRNWVNTTDAKIQSNVPYYDGLIFHRVIAGFMNQAGARVDAQGDSPGYTIYDEMVPNDPTYTVNRAGVLAMANTGARNSGGSQFFVTVAPATYLNQRHTVFGEIVDGQTVVDAINAVPVIDFENRIYIPVDDVTINTVTIIREGTAAESFDANAYSQPTYGAPDIDVSIQDDEYFLNFDLQPNYQYLVYGSPDLEDWTYIGPLSRTYIYYGRRDISLGTQLPGGTRGFWRATRTNYPAMPDKDGYSIDFFFSGGSGTPLNIELGPNYTGTFDNAGDGDYDITYYTWHEFGENRIILTVYTQSFPALQFTFEQGSNGPAQLLVNDSNLSNNSDDSQLFENMTFELTEP
;
A
#
# COMPACT_ATOMS: atom_id res chain seq x y z
N MET A 1 -12.86 -26.35 6.12
CA MET A 1 -12.70 -26.55 4.67
C MET A 1 -11.40 -27.26 4.32
N GLY A 2 -10.33 -27.11 5.04
CA GLY A 2 -9.02 -27.72 4.79
C GLY A 2 -7.90 -26.69 4.79
N GLU A 3 -6.77 -27.10 4.25
CA GLU A 3 -5.56 -26.28 4.16
C GLU A 3 -5.21 -26.03 2.69
N PHE A 4 -4.56 -24.91 2.42
CA PHE A 4 -3.90 -24.66 1.14
C PHE A 4 -2.52 -24.06 1.41
N THR A 5 -1.60 -24.30 0.50
CA THR A 5 -0.21 -23.82 0.59
C THR A 5 0.08 -22.89 -0.57
N ALA A 6 0.68 -21.75 -0.25
CA ALA A 6 1.15 -20.78 -1.22
C ALA A 6 2.68 -20.68 -1.20
N LYS A 7 3.29 -20.64 -2.38
CA LYS A 7 4.68 -20.22 -2.55
C LYS A 7 4.72 -18.71 -2.57
N LEU A 8 5.59 -18.11 -1.75
CA LEU A 8 5.81 -16.67 -1.72
C LEU A 8 7.01 -16.27 -2.59
N PHE A 9 6.90 -15.16 -3.30
CA PHE A 9 7.92 -14.64 -4.22
C PHE A 9 8.85 -13.66 -3.49
N PHE A 10 9.60 -14.17 -2.52
CA PHE A 10 10.40 -13.36 -1.60
C PHE A 10 11.65 -12.73 -2.23
N GLU A 11 12.06 -13.16 -3.41
CA GLU A 11 13.21 -12.59 -4.13
C GLU A 11 12.81 -11.32 -4.90
N GLU A 12 11.63 -11.33 -5.54
CA GLU A 12 11.18 -10.26 -6.43
C GLU A 12 10.22 -9.27 -5.77
N THR A 13 9.42 -9.73 -4.81
CA THR A 13 8.49 -8.88 -4.05
C THR A 13 8.80 -8.93 -2.56
N ASN A 14 10.06 -8.69 -2.27
CA ASN A 14 10.66 -8.94 -0.97
C ASN A 14 10.06 -8.10 0.17
N GLN A 15 9.73 -6.83 -0.07
CA GLN A 15 9.09 -5.96 0.92
C GLN A 15 7.68 -6.43 1.26
N THR A 16 6.90 -6.80 0.24
CA THR A 16 5.54 -7.33 0.39
C THR A 16 5.55 -8.66 1.13
N VAL A 17 6.47 -9.56 0.75
CA VAL A 17 6.62 -10.85 1.42
C VAL A 17 7.11 -10.66 2.85
N ALA A 18 8.07 -9.76 3.10
CA ALA A 18 8.55 -9.45 4.45
C ALA A 18 7.42 -8.89 5.34
N ASN A 19 6.56 -8.03 4.78
CA ASN A 19 5.38 -7.53 5.47
C ASN A 19 4.40 -8.66 5.80
N PHE A 20 4.03 -9.49 4.81
CA PHE A 20 3.11 -10.60 5.01
C PHE A 20 3.63 -11.60 6.05
N VAL A 21 4.89 -12.04 5.90
CA VAL A 21 5.54 -13.00 6.81
C VAL A 21 5.61 -12.48 8.23
N SER A 22 6.08 -11.25 8.42
CA SER A 22 6.23 -10.66 9.76
C SER A 22 4.89 -10.41 10.46
N LEU A 23 3.82 -10.09 9.71
CA LEU A 23 2.45 -10.03 10.23
C LEU A 23 1.93 -11.42 10.58
N ALA A 24 2.17 -12.43 9.72
CA ALA A 24 1.74 -13.80 9.96
C ALA A 24 2.41 -14.42 11.20
N GLU A 25 3.70 -14.17 11.40
CA GLU A 25 4.46 -14.66 12.55
C GLU A 25 4.28 -13.80 13.81
N GLY A 26 3.66 -12.63 13.68
CA GLY A 26 3.49 -11.67 14.79
C GLY A 26 4.80 -11.00 15.22
N THR A 27 5.86 -11.09 14.43
CA THR A 27 7.16 -10.44 14.70
C THR A 27 7.12 -8.94 14.44
N ARG A 28 6.12 -8.47 13.69
CA ARG A 28 5.85 -7.08 13.41
C ARG A 28 4.75 -6.54 14.31
N ASN A 29 4.99 -5.37 14.88
CA ASN A 29 3.95 -4.62 15.55
C ASN A 29 2.93 -4.10 14.53
N TRP A 30 1.67 -4.08 14.93
CA TRP A 30 0.58 -3.51 14.16
C TRP A 30 -0.38 -2.76 15.10
N VAL A 31 -1.19 -1.87 14.55
CA VAL A 31 -2.17 -1.12 15.32
C VAL A 31 -3.54 -1.75 15.15
N ASN A 32 -4.19 -2.05 16.25
CA ASN A 32 -5.61 -2.38 16.22
C ASN A 32 -6.38 -1.10 15.93
N THR A 33 -6.98 -1.02 14.73
CA THR A 33 -7.68 0.17 14.26
C THR A 33 -9.00 0.45 15.00
N THR A 34 -9.48 -0.51 15.80
CA THR A 34 -10.69 -0.32 16.62
C THR A 34 -10.40 0.51 17.87
N ASP A 35 -9.24 0.33 18.49
CA ASP A 35 -8.91 0.97 19.79
C ASP A 35 -7.55 1.70 19.76
N ALA A 36 -6.91 1.81 18.61
CA ALA A 36 -5.61 2.43 18.41
C ALA A 36 -4.46 1.83 19.25
N LYS A 37 -4.61 0.59 19.71
CA LYS A 37 -3.55 -0.05 20.48
C LYS A 37 -2.54 -0.71 19.58
N ILE A 38 -1.26 -0.50 19.91
CA ILE A 38 -0.17 -1.24 19.28
C ILE A 38 -0.18 -2.67 19.81
N GLN A 39 -0.24 -3.63 18.90
CA GLN A 39 -0.13 -5.04 19.17
C GLN A 39 1.31 -5.49 18.92
N SER A 40 1.89 -6.24 19.85
CA SER A 40 3.27 -6.72 19.77
C SER A 40 3.31 -8.22 20.02
N ASN A 41 4.05 -8.96 19.21
CA ASN A 41 4.15 -10.41 19.27
C ASN A 41 2.79 -11.12 19.12
N VAL A 42 1.91 -10.57 18.29
CA VAL A 42 0.58 -11.12 18.02
C VAL A 42 0.47 -11.36 16.52
N PRO A 43 0.27 -12.62 16.08
CA PRO A 43 -0.05 -12.92 14.67
C PRO A 43 -1.25 -12.13 14.20
N TYR A 44 -1.10 -11.47 13.04
CA TYR A 44 -2.14 -10.58 12.53
C TYR A 44 -3.30 -11.35 11.89
N TYR A 45 -2.98 -12.41 11.13
CA TYR A 45 -3.95 -13.10 10.27
C TYR A 45 -4.80 -14.15 10.98
N ASP A 46 -4.36 -14.64 12.13
CA ASP A 46 -5.06 -15.68 12.86
C ASP A 46 -6.43 -15.20 13.35
N GLY A 47 -7.45 -15.99 13.05
CA GLY A 47 -8.84 -15.68 13.37
C GLY A 47 -9.53 -14.70 12.41
N LEU A 48 -8.84 -14.17 11.39
CA LEU A 48 -9.47 -13.34 10.35
C LEU A 48 -10.35 -14.17 9.44
N ILE A 49 -11.27 -13.50 8.75
CA ILE A 49 -12.18 -14.14 7.79
C ILE A 49 -11.86 -13.74 6.35
N PHE A 50 -12.32 -14.53 5.42
CA PHE A 50 -12.48 -14.11 4.03
C PHE A 50 -13.73 -13.22 3.96
N HIS A 51 -13.55 -11.94 4.15
CA HIS A 51 -14.62 -10.95 4.29
C HIS A 51 -15.29 -10.57 2.96
N ARG A 52 -14.66 -10.93 1.82
CA ARG A 52 -15.21 -10.66 0.48
C ARG A 52 -14.89 -11.82 -0.45
N VAL A 53 -15.92 -12.45 -1.00
CA VAL A 53 -15.80 -13.58 -1.92
C VAL A 53 -16.64 -13.29 -3.16
N ILE A 54 -15.97 -13.20 -4.33
CA ILE A 54 -16.68 -13.00 -5.61
C ILE A 54 -16.56 -14.26 -6.43
N ALA A 55 -17.69 -14.92 -6.67
CA ALA A 55 -17.75 -16.15 -7.42
C ALA A 55 -17.14 -16.01 -8.82
N GLY A 56 -16.25 -16.93 -9.18
CA GLY A 56 -15.54 -16.93 -10.46
C GLY A 56 -14.49 -15.82 -10.62
N PHE A 57 -14.12 -15.13 -9.52
CA PHE A 57 -13.10 -14.10 -9.56
C PHE A 57 -12.03 -14.31 -8.47
N MET A 58 -12.34 -14.01 -7.19
CA MET A 58 -11.35 -14.06 -6.11
C MET A 58 -11.95 -14.22 -4.72
N ASN A 59 -11.12 -14.62 -3.76
CA ASN A 59 -11.39 -14.63 -2.32
C ASN A 59 -10.46 -13.61 -1.64
N GLN A 60 -11.00 -12.62 -0.92
CA GLN A 60 -10.23 -11.57 -0.27
C GLN A 60 -10.32 -11.69 1.26
N ALA A 61 -9.16 -11.56 1.91
CA ALA A 61 -8.99 -11.63 3.36
C ALA A 61 -7.96 -10.60 3.85
N GLY A 62 -7.63 -10.65 5.14
CA GLY A 62 -6.57 -9.81 5.73
C GLY A 62 -7.05 -8.47 6.29
N ALA A 63 -8.38 -8.29 6.48
CA ALA A 63 -8.96 -7.21 7.26
C ALA A 63 -9.46 -7.75 8.62
N ARG A 64 -9.32 -6.95 9.69
CA ARG A 64 -9.77 -7.34 11.03
C ARG A 64 -11.20 -6.93 11.35
N VAL A 65 -11.66 -5.83 10.79
CA VAL A 65 -13.02 -5.28 11.00
C VAL A 65 -13.60 -4.96 9.64
N ASP A 66 -14.92 -5.18 9.48
CA ASP A 66 -15.66 -5.00 8.22
C ASP A 66 -14.88 -4.41 7.04
N ALA A 67 -14.83 -5.14 6.05
CA ALA A 67 -14.35 -5.07 4.67
C ALA A 67 -13.73 -3.77 4.11
N GLN A 68 -13.90 -2.61 4.70
CA GLN A 68 -13.49 -1.34 4.10
C GLN A 68 -12.61 -0.51 5.05
N GLY A 69 -11.31 -0.62 4.87
CA GLY A 69 -10.36 0.30 5.46
C GLY A 69 -9.55 -0.24 6.63
N ASP A 70 -9.74 -1.48 7.05
CA ASP A 70 -8.89 -2.07 8.05
C ASP A 70 -7.53 -2.45 7.47
N SER A 71 -6.50 -2.04 8.19
CA SER A 71 -5.10 -2.23 7.84
C SER A 71 -4.28 -2.47 9.11
N PRO A 72 -3.03 -2.86 9.03
CA PRO A 72 -2.18 -2.99 10.20
C PRO A 72 -1.76 -1.63 10.79
N GLY A 73 -2.41 -0.54 10.39
CA GLY A 73 -2.11 0.84 10.80
C GLY A 73 -1.11 1.54 9.88
N TYR A 74 -0.74 0.91 8.78
CA TYR A 74 0.17 1.44 7.77
C TYR A 74 -0.17 0.85 6.40
N THR A 75 0.45 1.39 5.37
CA THR A 75 0.47 0.80 4.04
C THR A 75 1.91 0.55 3.59
N ILE A 76 2.09 -0.29 2.60
CA ILE A 76 3.39 -0.60 1.99
C ILE A 76 3.42 -0.15 0.53
N TYR A 77 4.62 -0.06 -0.02
CA TYR A 77 4.81 0.27 -1.42
C TYR A 77 4.44 -0.90 -2.32
N ASP A 78 3.91 -0.55 -3.50
CA ASP A 78 3.62 -1.55 -4.52
C ASP A 78 4.93 -2.04 -5.15
N GLU A 79 5.08 -3.35 -5.31
CA GLU A 79 6.20 -4.01 -5.98
C GLU A 79 5.71 -4.66 -7.27
N MET A 80 5.68 -3.88 -8.36
CA MET A 80 5.26 -4.40 -9.66
C MET A 80 6.45 -5.00 -10.39
N VAL A 81 6.32 -6.25 -10.81
CA VAL A 81 7.33 -6.93 -11.64
C VAL A 81 6.86 -6.88 -13.10
N PRO A 82 7.47 -6.05 -13.94
CA PRO A 82 7.07 -5.91 -15.33
C PRO A 82 7.56 -7.09 -16.18
N ASN A 83 6.87 -7.33 -17.30
CA ASN A 83 7.28 -8.24 -18.36
C ASN A 83 7.49 -9.73 -17.97
N ASP A 84 7.10 -10.14 -16.78
CA ASP A 84 7.13 -11.54 -16.37
C ASP A 84 5.70 -12.05 -16.10
N PRO A 85 5.21 -13.05 -16.85
CA PRO A 85 3.87 -13.59 -16.69
C PRO A 85 3.64 -14.26 -15.33
N THR A 86 4.69 -14.61 -14.58
CA THR A 86 4.61 -15.16 -13.24
C THR A 86 3.94 -14.16 -12.28
N TYR A 87 4.25 -12.88 -12.44
CA TYR A 87 3.76 -11.80 -11.57
C TYR A 87 2.53 -11.10 -12.13
N THR A 88 1.70 -11.85 -12.85
CA THR A 88 0.43 -11.36 -13.42
C THR A 88 -0.75 -12.13 -12.87
N VAL A 89 -1.92 -11.48 -12.87
CA VAL A 89 -3.19 -12.07 -12.41
C VAL A 89 -3.91 -12.77 -13.57
N ASN A 90 -3.18 -13.51 -14.40
CA ASN A 90 -3.68 -14.14 -15.62
C ASN A 90 -4.13 -15.61 -15.44
N ARG A 91 -4.15 -16.11 -14.20
CA ARG A 91 -4.51 -17.50 -13.85
C ARG A 91 -5.22 -17.58 -12.51
N ALA A 92 -5.81 -18.73 -12.20
CA ALA A 92 -6.26 -19.07 -10.85
C ALA A 92 -5.05 -19.31 -9.92
N GLY A 93 -5.28 -19.16 -8.61
CA GLY A 93 -4.28 -19.42 -7.57
C GLY A 93 -3.23 -18.34 -7.40
N VAL A 94 -3.40 -17.16 -7.99
CA VAL A 94 -2.49 -16.03 -7.76
C VAL A 94 -2.80 -15.34 -6.45
N LEU A 95 -1.79 -15.12 -5.61
CA LEU A 95 -1.85 -14.37 -4.37
C LEU A 95 -1.36 -12.93 -4.61
N ALA A 96 -2.24 -11.96 -4.41
CA ALA A 96 -1.92 -10.57 -4.67
C ALA A 96 -2.44 -9.64 -3.57
N MET A 97 -1.76 -8.50 -3.36
CA MET A 97 -2.18 -7.49 -2.38
C MET A 97 -3.43 -6.76 -2.85
N ALA A 98 -4.41 -6.64 -1.97
CA ALA A 98 -5.51 -5.72 -2.17
C ALA A 98 -5.06 -4.28 -1.87
N ASN A 99 -5.66 -3.32 -2.57
CA ASN A 99 -5.43 -1.90 -2.38
C ASN A 99 -6.72 -1.10 -2.61
N THR A 100 -6.69 0.19 -2.37
CA THR A 100 -7.85 1.09 -2.56
C THR A 100 -8.03 1.58 -4.00
N GLY A 101 -7.23 1.08 -4.94
CA GLY A 101 -7.10 1.63 -6.30
C GLY A 101 -6.00 2.70 -6.41
N ALA A 102 -5.61 3.32 -5.28
CA ALA A 102 -4.46 4.21 -5.25
C ALA A 102 -3.15 3.40 -5.13
N ARG A 103 -2.07 3.95 -5.67
CA ARG A 103 -0.73 3.38 -5.50
C ARG A 103 -0.30 3.39 -4.04
N ASN A 104 0.50 2.39 -3.67
CA ASN A 104 1.09 2.28 -2.33
C ASN A 104 0.05 2.30 -1.20
N SER A 105 -1.16 1.81 -1.47
CA SER A 105 -2.26 1.76 -0.50
C SER A 105 -2.55 0.35 0.05
N GLY A 106 -1.81 -0.67 -0.37
CA GLY A 106 -1.83 -2.00 0.21
C GLY A 106 -1.28 -2.01 1.63
N GLY A 107 -1.80 -2.86 2.51
CA GLY A 107 -1.34 -3.00 3.90
C GLY A 107 -1.25 -4.46 4.32
N SER A 108 -2.36 -5.04 4.73
CA SER A 108 -2.46 -6.45 5.12
C SER A 108 -3.42 -7.25 4.26
N GLN A 109 -4.37 -6.59 3.59
CA GLN A 109 -5.38 -7.30 2.81
C GLN A 109 -4.78 -7.90 1.55
N PHE A 110 -5.18 -9.13 1.27
CA PHE A 110 -4.76 -9.88 0.08
C PHE A 110 -5.96 -10.59 -0.54
N PHE A 111 -5.80 -11.01 -1.77
CA PHE A 111 -6.78 -11.86 -2.44
C PHE A 111 -6.11 -13.03 -3.15
N VAL A 112 -6.85 -14.13 -3.30
CA VAL A 112 -6.48 -15.31 -4.08
C VAL A 112 -7.43 -15.42 -5.26
N THR A 113 -6.90 -15.45 -6.48
CA THR A 113 -7.71 -15.59 -7.69
C THR A 113 -8.21 -17.03 -7.87
N VAL A 114 -9.42 -17.19 -8.41
CA VAL A 114 -9.95 -18.47 -8.88
C VAL A 114 -10.14 -18.52 -10.40
N ALA A 115 -9.93 -17.41 -11.07
CA ALA A 115 -9.96 -17.27 -12.52
C ALA A 115 -9.00 -16.14 -12.96
N PRO A 116 -8.63 -16.09 -14.25
CA PRO A 116 -7.86 -14.97 -14.81
C PRO A 116 -8.54 -13.63 -14.61
N ALA A 117 -7.78 -12.62 -14.17
CA ALA A 117 -8.21 -11.24 -13.95
C ALA A 117 -7.18 -10.24 -14.52
N THR A 118 -6.87 -10.38 -15.80
CA THR A 118 -5.77 -9.66 -16.48
C THR A 118 -5.85 -8.14 -16.40
N TYR A 119 -7.04 -7.59 -16.20
CA TYR A 119 -7.26 -6.16 -15.98
C TYR A 119 -6.65 -5.64 -14.67
N LEU A 120 -6.21 -6.53 -13.77
CA LEU A 120 -5.52 -6.19 -12.52
C LEU A 120 -3.99 -6.22 -12.66
N ASN A 121 -3.46 -6.61 -13.82
CA ASN A 121 -2.02 -6.62 -14.05
C ASN A 121 -1.43 -5.23 -13.83
N GLN A 122 -0.26 -5.17 -13.18
CA GLN A 122 0.45 -3.93 -12.85
C GLN A 122 -0.36 -2.94 -11.95
N ARG A 123 -1.41 -3.43 -11.29
CA ARG A 123 -2.22 -2.66 -10.34
C ARG A 123 -2.12 -3.19 -8.91
N HIS A 124 -1.84 -4.47 -8.80
CA HIS A 124 -1.72 -5.18 -7.53
C HIS A 124 -0.39 -5.93 -7.49
N THR A 125 0.35 -5.80 -6.40
CA THR A 125 1.56 -6.59 -6.20
C THR A 125 1.20 -8.07 -6.11
N VAL A 126 1.67 -8.86 -7.06
CA VAL A 126 1.58 -10.32 -7.02
C VAL A 126 2.78 -10.83 -6.21
N PHE A 127 2.52 -11.44 -5.06
CA PHE A 127 3.58 -11.85 -4.13
C PHE A 127 3.60 -13.35 -3.84
N GLY A 128 2.76 -14.13 -4.51
CA GLY A 128 2.77 -15.58 -4.38
C GLY A 128 1.76 -16.28 -5.29
N GLU A 129 1.77 -17.59 -5.21
CA GLU A 129 0.82 -18.47 -5.91
C GLU A 129 0.51 -19.71 -5.08
N ILE A 130 -0.69 -20.26 -5.26
CA ILE A 130 -1.12 -21.51 -4.64
C ILE A 130 -0.38 -22.68 -5.30
N VAL A 131 0.30 -23.49 -4.49
CA VAL A 131 1.03 -24.67 -4.94
C VAL A 131 0.36 -25.97 -4.50
N ASP A 132 -0.48 -25.93 -3.46
CA ASP A 132 -1.29 -27.06 -3.01
C ASP A 132 -2.60 -26.58 -2.41
N GLY A 133 -3.65 -27.41 -2.47
CA GLY A 133 -4.95 -27.10 -1.89
C GLY A 133 -5.83 -26.16 -2.72
N GLN A 134 -5.64 -26.03 -4.04
CA GLN A 134 -6.50 -25.23 -4.91
C GLN A 134 -7.99 -25.58 -4.73
N THR A 135 -8.33 -26.84 -4.46
CA THR A 135 -9.71 -27.26 -4.19
C THR A 135 -10.32 -26.61 -2.96
N VAL A 136 -9.50 -26.25 -1.96
CA VAL A 136 -9.95 -25.49 -0.77
C VAL A 136 -10.23 -24.05 -1.17
N VAL A 137 -9.36 -23.42 -1.97
CA VAL A 137 -9.57 -22.07 -2.52
C VAL A 137 -10.85 -22.00 -3.34
N ASP A 138 -11.11 -23.02 -4.16
CA ASP A 138 -12.34 -23.12 -4.97
C ASP A 138 -13.58 -23.35 -4.08
N ALA A 139 -13.45 -24.14 -3.01
CA ALA A 139 -14.52 -24.35 -2.04
C ALA A 139 -14.87 -23.06 -1.28
N ILE A 140 -13.89 -22.24 -0.93
CA ILE A 140 -14.12 -20.89 -0.36
C ILE A 140 -14.88 -20.01 -1.36
N ASN A 141 -14.52 -20.08 -2.65
CA ASN A 141 -15.18 -19.28 -3.69
C ASN A 141 -16.63 -19.71 -3.99
N ALA A 142 -16.99 -20.91 -3.57
CA ALA A 142 -18.32 -21.48 -3.78
C ALA A 142 -19.28 -21.28 -2.60
N VAL A 143 -18.86 -20.64 -1.51
CA VAL A 143 -19.76 -20.39 -0.36
C VAL A 143 -20.89 -19.44 -0.74
N PRO A 144 -22.08 -19.59 -0.11
CA PRO A 144 -23.14 -18.61 -0.26
C PRO A 144 -22.69 -17.23 0.23
N VAL A 145 -23.00 -16.20 -0.55
CA VAL A 145 -22.66 -14.81 -0.22
C VAL A 145 -23.91 -13.94 -0.22
N ILE A 146 -23.88 -12.88 0.59
CA ILE A 146 -24.87 -11.81 0.56
C ILE A 146 -24.33 -10.71 -0.35
N ASP A 147 -25.10 -10.35 -1.38
CA ASP A 147 -24.78 -9.23 -2.27
C ASP A 147 -25.42 -7.94 -1.70
N PHE A 148 -24.56 -7.06 -1.18
CA PHE A 148 -25.00 -5.73 -0.79
C PHE A 148 -24.96 -4.77 -1.99
N GLU A 149 -25.77 -3.72 -2.00
CA GLU A 149 -26.00 -2.76 -3.10
C GLU A 149 -24.70 -2.18 -3.73
N ASN A 150 -23.57 -2.28 -3.07
CA ASN A 150 -22.27 -1.79 -3.54
C ASN A 150 -21.33 -2.91 -4.05
N ARG A 151 -21.86 -4.08 -4.45
CA ARG A 151 -21.08 -5.24 -4.88
C ARG A 151 -20.11 -5.76 -3.81
N ILE A 152 -20.50 -5.68 -2.55
CA ILE A 152 -19.80 -6.26 -1.43
C ILE A 152 -20.38 -7.66 -1.22
N TYR A 153 -19.66 -8.69 -1.61
CA TYR A 153 -20.06 -10.09 -1.54
C TYR A 153 -19.48 -10.71 -0.27
N ILE A 154 -20.26 -10.69 0.82
CA ILE A 154 -19.85 -11.21 2.13
C ILE A 154 -20.35 -12.65 2.28
N PRO A 155 -19.54 -13.62 2.67
CA PRO A 155 -19.98 -14.95 3.02
C PRO A 155 -21.11 -14.94 4.06
N VAL A 156 -22.14 -15.77 3.85
CA VAL A 156 -23.26 -15.92 4.81
C VAL A 156 -22.78 -16.48 6.13
N ASP A 157 -21.89 -17.47 6.05
CA ASP A 157 -21.19 -18.06 7.20
C ASP A 157 -19.72 -17.71 7.11
N ASP A 158 -19.12 -17.32 8.22
CA ASP A 158 -17.73 -16.92 8.28
C ASP A 158 -16.77 -18.03 7.81
N VAL A 159 -15.93 -17.69 6.87
CA VAL A 159 -14.81 -18.56 6.45
C VAL A 159 -13.55 -18.06 7.12
N THR A 160 -13.16 -18.71 8.21
CA THR A 160 -12.09 -18.25 9.09
C THR A 160 -10.74 -18.81 8.68
N ILE A 161 -9.72 -17.96 8.70
CA ILE A 161 -8.30 -18.32 8.69
C ILE A 161 -7.94 -18.72 10.12
N ASN A 162 -7.79 -20.02 10.37
CA ASN A 162 -7.46 -20.48 11.72
C ASN A 162 -6.05 -20.07 12.11
N THR A 163 -5.09 -20.27 11.22
CA THR A 163 -3.69 -19.86 11.40
C THR A 163 -2.98 -19.76 10.06
N VAL A 164 -1.96 -18.89 10.01
CA VAL A 164 -1.02 -18.81 8.89
C VAL A 164 0.35 -19.28 9.38
N THR A 165 0.84 -20.39 8.83
CA THR A 165 2.16 -20.94 9.16
C THR A 165 3.15 -20.65 8.05
N ILE A 166 4.29 -20.05 8.39
CA ILE A 166 5.39 -19.79 7.45
C ILE A 166 6.34 -20.96 7.44
N ILE A 167 6.49 -21.59 6.28
CA ILE A 167 7.42 -22.70 6.05
C ILE A 167 8.58 -22.16 5.22
N ARG A 168 9.81 -22.41 5.68
CA ARG A 168 11.04 -22.02 4.99
C ARG A 168 11.74 -23.26 4.49
N GLU A 169 11.71 -23.46 3.18
CA GLU A 169 12.33 -24.63 2.53
C GLU A 169 13.49 -24.20 1.63
N GLY A 170 14.67 -24.74 1.92
CA GLY A 170 15.92 -24.45 1.20
C GLY A 170 16.64 -23.20 1.72
N THR A 171 17.95 -23.15 1.41
CA THR A 171 18.88 -22.18 2.00
C THR A 171 18.46 -20.72 1.79
N ALA A 172 17.92 -20.38 0.63
CA ALA A 172 17.46 -19.01 0.35
C ALA A 172 16.30 -18.63 1.25
N ALA A 173 15.26 -19.46 1.36
CA ALA A 173 14.11 -19.21 2.21
C ALA A 173 14.46 -19.25 3.71
N GLU A 174 15.37 -20.14 4.12
CA GLU A 174 15.87 -20.22 5.50
C GLU A 174 16.65 -18.97 5.91
N SER A 175 17.37 -18.34 4.96
CA SER A 175 18.10 -17.10 5.19
C SER A 175 17.25 -15.83 5.03
N PHE A 176 16.02 -15.93 4.57
CA PHE A 176 15.14 -14.78 4.41
C PHE A 176 14.70 -14.25 5.78
N ASP A 177 15.24 -13.10 6.16
CA ASP A 177 14.85 -12.38 7.38
C ASP A 177 13.89 -11.25 7.03
N ALA A 178 12.61 -11.46 7.33
CA ALA A 178 11.58 -10.45 7.10
C ALA A 178 11.83 -9.13 7.86
N ASN A 179 12.62 -9.13 8.94
CA ASN A 179 12.94 -7.94 9.72
C ASN A 179 14.15 -7.16 9.16
N ALA A 180 14.90 -7.74 8.23
CA ALA A 180 15.99 -7.05 7.54
C ALA A 180 15.49 -5.98 6.57
N TYR A 181 14.22 -6.05 6.16
CA TYR A 181 13.62 -5.11 5.24
C TYR A 181 13.05 -3.90 5.98
N SER A 182 13.38 -2.72 5.48
CA SER A 182 12.85 -1.47 6.02
C SER A 182 11.33 -1.42 5.90
N GLN A 183 10.66 -1.34 7.02
CA GLN A 183 9.21 -1.42 7.11
C GLN A 183 8.69 -0.31 8.03
N PRO A 184 7.42 0.11 7.93
CA PRO A 184 6.86 1.08 8.84
C PRO A 184 6.98 0.66 10.30
N THR A 185 7.32 1.60 11.17
CA THR A 185 7.39 1.42 12.63
C THR A 185 6.38 2.34 13.31
N TYR A 186 6.12 2.12 14.61
CA TYR A 186 5.18 2.92 15.37
C TYR A 186 5.87 3.76 16.44
N GLY A 187 5.30 4.94 16.70
CA GLY A 187 5.72 5.82 17.77
C GLY A 187 4.56 6.67 18.30
N ALA A 188 4.75 7.28 19.45
CA ALA A 188 3.85 8.30 19.95
C ALA A 188 4.18 9.61 19.22
N PRO A 189 3.20 10.32 18.66
CA PRO A 189 3.41 11.66 18.15
C PRO A 189 3.47 12.68 19.30
N ASP A 190 4.16 13.78 19.06
CA ASP A 190 4.03 14.96 19.92
C ASP A 190 2.70 15.64 19.58
N ILE A 191 1.82 15.76 20.57
CA ILE A 191 0.49 16.33 20.41
C ILE A 191 0.31 17.41 21.47
N ASP A 192 -0.08 18.60 21.02
CA ASP A 192 -0.54 19.67 21.88
C ASP A 192 -2.06 19.87 21.72
N VAL A 193 -2.71 20.28 22.79
CA VAL A 193 -4.12 20.69 22.76
C VAL A 193 -4.19 22.20 22.93
N SER A 194 -4.89 22.88 22.05
CA SER A 194 -5.18 24.31 22.17
C SER A 194 -6.67 24.59 22.09
N ILE A 195 -7.07 25.76 22.60
CA ILE A 195 -8.42 26.28 22.51
C ILE A 195 -8.35 27.60 21.75
N GLN A 196 -9.12 27.72 20.68
CA GLN A 196 -9.24 28.95 19.89
C GLN A 196 -10.72 29.18 19.60
N ASP A 197 -11.23 30.38 19.89
CA ASP A 197 -12.63 30.76 19.67
C ASP A 197 -13.65 29.73 20.21
N ASP A 198 -13.40 29.23 21.43
CA ASP A 198 -14.19 28.18 22.11
C ASP A 198 -14.18 26.81 21.42
N GLU A 199 -13.32 26.58 20.44
CA GLU A 199 -13.07 25.29 19.82
C GLU A 199 -11.79 24.62 20.34
N TYR A 200 -11.82 23.30 20.47
CA TYR A 200 -10.65 22.50 20.82
C TYR A 200 -9.91 22.07 19.56
N PHE A 201 -8.59 22.14 19.60
CA PHE A 201 -7.72 21.72 18.51
C PHE A 201 -6.67 20.74 19.02
N LEU A 202 -6.45 19.66 18.27
CA LEU A 202 -5.24 18.86 18.37
C LEU A 202 -4.21 19.42 17.40
N ASN A 203 -3.05 19.76 17.91
CA ASN A 203 -1.97 20.33 17.12
C ASN A 203 -0.87 19.28 16.94
N PHE A 204 -0.47 19.08 15.71
CA PHE A 204 0.58 18.15 15.31
C PHE A 204 1.66 18.90 14.55
N ASP A 205 2.90 18.56 14.81
CA ASP A 205 4.01 18.93 13.94
C ASP A 205 4.21 17.81 12.92
N LEU A 206 3.58 17.94 11.76
CA LEU A 206 3.61 16.93 10.71
C LEU A 206 5.01 16.87 10.12
N GLN A 207 5.56 15.67 10.15
CA GLN A 207 6.83 15.35 9.54
C GLN A 207 6.62 14.51 8.27
N PRO A 208 7.50 14.62 7.26
CA PRO A 208 7.46 13.75 6.09
C PRO A 208 7.64 12.29 6.52
N ASN A 209 7.12 11.37 5.72
CA ASN A 209 7.20 9.93 5.97
C ASN A 209 6.51 9.44 7.25
N TYR A 210 5.58 10.24 7.81
CA TYR A 210 4.75 9.81 8.93
C TYR A 210 3.27 9.82 8.56
N GLN A 211 2.56 8.85 9.10
CA GLN A 211 1.10 8.84 9.12
C GLN A 211 0.63 8.87 10.57
N TYR A 212 -0.40 9.65 10.84
CA TYR A 212 -0.96 9.76 12.18
C TYR A 212 -2.37 9.20 12.18
N LEU A 213 -2.66 8.28 13.10
CA LEU A 213 -3.99 7.77 13.38
C LEU A 213 -4.49 8.41 14.68
N VAL A 214 -5.63 9.06 14.63
CA VAL A 214 -6.19 9.78 15.78
C VAL A 214 -7.53 9.20 16.16
N TYR A 215 -7.71 8.96 17.45
CA TYR A 215 -8.95 8.44 18.04
C TYR A 215 -9.37 9.30 19.23
N GLY A 216 -10.67 9.48 19.38
CA GLY A 216 -11.28 10.11 20.55
C GLY A 216 -12.14 9.14 21.35
N SER A 217 -12.20 9.32 22.65
CA SER A 217 -13.04 8.54 23.55
C SER A 217 -13.66 9.41 24.64
N PRO A 218 -14.92 9.19 25.01
CA PRO A 218 -15.54 9.83 26.16
C PRO A 218 -15.12 9.21 27.50
N ASP A 219 -14.72 7.94 27.51
CA ASP A 219 -14.63 7.10 28.72
C ASP A 219 -13.38 6.20 28.79
N LEU A 220 -12.50 6.21 27.79
CA LEU A 220 -11.34 5.32 27.59
C LEU A 220 -11.71 3.88 27.19
N GLU A 221 -12.96 3.58 26.98
CA GLU A 221 -13.46 2.26 26.57
C GLU A 221 -13.91 2.32 25.10
N ASP A 222 -14.79 3.26 24.75
CA ASP A 222 -15.31 3.44 23.41
C ASP A 222 -14.46 4.44 22.62
N TRP A 223 -13.70 3.96 21.65
CA TRP A 223 -12.83 4.78 20.81
C TRP A 223 -13.42 5.00 19.42
N THR A 224 -13.53 6.26 19.04
CA THR A 224 -13.98 6.65 17.70
C THR A 224 -12.80 7.17 16.90
N TYR A 225 -12.62 6.63 15.70
CA TYR A 225 -11.65 7.11 14.75
C TYR A 225 -12.02 8.50 14.24
N ILE A 226 -11.12 9.46 14.45
CA ILE A 226 -11.32 10.85 14.03
C ILE A 226 -10.79 11.08 12.62
N GLY A 227 -9.80 10.33 12.20
CA GLY A 227 -9.27 10.36 10.84
C GLY A 227 -7.77 10.05 10.75
N PRO A 228 -7.29 9.69 9.55
CA PRO A 228 -5.88 9.78 9.28
C PRO A 228 -5.56 11.25 9.11
N LEU A 229 -4.58 11.74 9.78
CA LEU A 229 -3.77 12.81 9.23
C LEU A 229 -2.93 12.13 8.17
N SER A 230 -3.52 12.10 6.97
CA SER A 230 -3.01 11.25 5.91
C SER A 230 -1.65 11.71 5.44
N ARG A 231 -0.95 10.76 4.86
CA ARG A 231 0.14 10.87 3.90
C ARG A 231 -0.11 11.86 2.77
N THR A 232 -0.62 13.02 2.98
CA THR A 232 -0.50 14.01 1.93
C THR A 232 0.91 14.51 2.06
N TYR A 233 1.79 13.93 1.28
CA TYR A 233 3.23 14.23 1.19
C TYR A 233 3.59 15.70 0.98
N ILE A 234 2.60 16.57 0.96
CA ILE A 234 2.69 17.99 0.58
C ILE A 234 2.74 18.93 1.79
N TYR A 235 2.53 18.43 3.01
CA TYR A 235 2.41 19.33 4.16
C TYR A 235 3.47 19.04 5.22
N TYR A 236 4.51 19.86 5.19
CA TYR A 236 5.39 20.06 6.34
C TYR A 236 4.76 21.08 7.27
N GLY A 237 4.97 20.93 8.58
CA GLY A 237 4.67 21.92 9.56
C GLY A 237 3.42 21.63 10.39
N ARG A 238 3.03 22.61 11.18
CA ARG A 238 1.95 22.50 12.14
C ARG A 238 0.61 22.30 11.46
N ARG A 239 -0.14 21.30 11.91
CA ARG A 239 -1.54 21.07 11.57
C ARG A 239 -2.38 21.10 12.82
N ASP A 240 -3.50 21.82 12.73
CA ASP A 240 -4.49 21.90 13.77
C ASP A 240 -5.75 21.16 13.28
N ILE A 241 -6.20 20.18 14.05
CA ILE A 241 -7.48 19.50 13.79
C ILE A 241 -8.49 20.07 14.75
N SER A 242 -9.55 20.71 14.23
CA SER A 242 -10.67 21.10 15.05
C SER A 242 -11.39 19.86 15.58
N LEU A 243 -11.58 19.82 16.88
CA LEU A 243 -12.40 18.83 17.59
C LEU A 243 -13.81 19.38 17.86
N GLY A 244 -14.09 20.60 17.38
CA GLY A 244 -15.33 21.31 17.66
C GLY A 244 -15.38 21.94 19.05
N THR A 245 -16.58 22.42 19.40
CA THR A 245 -16.84 23.11 20.68
C THR A 245 -17.17 22.16 21.83
N GLN A 246 -17.31 20.86 21.55
CA GLN A 246 -17.66 19.85 22.54
C GLN A 246 -16.65 18.71 22.56
N LEU A 247 -16.17 18.40 23.78
CA LEU A 247 -15.39 17.20 24.00
C LEU A 247 -16.24 15.93 23.80
N PRO A 248 -15.66 14.80 23.38
CA PRO A 248 -16.38 13.56 23.16
C PRO A 248 -17.29 13.12 24.31
N GLY A 249 -16.96 13.43 25.54
CA GLY A 249 -17.73 13.12 26.75
C GLY A 249 -18.44 14.33 27.39
N GLY A 250 -18.64 15.43 26.66
CA GLY A 250 -19.22 16.66 27.19
C GLY A 250 -18.21 17.46 28.03
N THR A 251 -17.94 17.06 29.27
CA THR A 251 -16.98 17.73 30.17
C THR A 251 -15.59 17.09 30.18
N ARG A 252 -15.43 15.93 29.56
CA ARG A 252 -14.17 15.18 29.48
C ARG A 252 -14.04 14.58 28.11
N GLY A 253 -12.82 14.51 27.60
CA GLY A 253 -12.48 13.82 26.37
C GLY A 253 -11.06 13.25 26.47
N PHE A 254 -10.87 12.09 25.90
CA PHE A 254 -9.58 11.43 25.82
C PHE A 254 -9.22 11.26 24.34
N TRP A 255 -7.96 11.45 24.02
CA TRP A 255 -7.44 11.25 22.67
C TRP A 255 -6.24 10.33 22.71
N ARG A 256 -6.16 9.48 21.72
CA ARG A 256 -5.01 8.65 21.45
C ARG A 256 -4.58 8.87 20.02
N ALA A 257 -3.31 9.06 19.82
CA ALA A 257 -2.74 9.08 18.50
C ALA A 257 -1.55 8.14 18.42
N THR A 258 -1.43 7.50 17.27
CA THR A 258 -0.27 6.69 16.92
C THR A 258 0.37 7.28 15.68
N ARG A 259 1.66 7.44 15.69
CA ARG A 259 2.46 7.85 14.53
C ARG A 259 3.04 6.61 13.89
N THR A 260 2.71 6.39 12.62
CA THR A 260 3.41 5.42 11.78
C THR A 260 4.58 6.11 11.11
N ASN A 261 5.78 5.60 11.38
CA ASN A 261 7.03 6.08 10.83
C ASN A 261 7.38 5.21 9.62
N TYR A 262 7.34 5.78 8.43
CA TYR A 262 7.78 5.10 7.22
C TYR A 262 9.29 5.22 7.08
N PRO A 263 9.95 4.18 6.54
CA PRO A 263 11.37 4.24 6.25
C PRO A 263 11.71 5.50 5.45
N ALA A 264 12.78 6.18 5.83
CA ALA A 264 13.27 7.30 5.05
C ALA A 264 13.70 6.78 3.67
N MET A 265 13.21 7.44 2.63
CA MET A 265 13.68 7.20 1.27
C MET A 265 14.98 7.96 1.04
N PRO A 266 15.87 7.46 0.17
CA PRO A 266 17.02 8.25 -0.26
C PRO A 266 16.54 9.51 -0.98
N ASP A 267 17.07 10.67 -0.60
CA ASP A 267 16.91 11.90 -1.38
C ASP A 267 17.83 11.79 -2.61
N LYS A 268 17.27 11.94 -3.78
CA LYS A 268 17.94 11.82 -5.07
C LYS A 268 18.16 13.19 -5.73
N ASP A 269 18.47 14.21 -4.93
CA ASP A 269 18.81 15.55 -5.40
C ASP A 269 19.91 15.51 -6.48
N GLY A 270 19.67 16.17 -7.60
CA GLY A 270 20.56 16.24 -8.73
C GLY A 270 20.47 15.07 -9.72
N TYR A 271 19.64 14.08 -9.49
CA TYR A 271 19.38 13.03 -10.49
C TYR A 271 18.50 13.56 -11.62
N SER A 272 18.84 13.23 -12.88
CA SER A 272 18.05 13.50 -14.07
C SER A 272 17.76 12.19 -14.79
N ILE A 273 16.51 12.02 -15.25
CA ILE A 273 16.05 10.82 -15.92
C ILE A 273 15.31 11.19 -17.19
N ASP A 274 15.83 10.74 -18.32
CA ASP A 274 15.18 10.88 -19.63
C ASP A 274 14.50 9.57 -20.01
N PHE A 275 13.19 9.62 -20.26
CA PHE A 275 12.42 8.48 -20.74
C PHE A 275 12.08 8.66 -22.22
N PHE A 276 12.37 7.65 -23.03
CA PHE A 276 12.16 7.63 -24.47
C PHE A 276 11.05 6.64 -24.83
N PHE A 277 10.02 7.12 -25.52
CA PHE A 277 8.95 6.26 -26.04
C PHE A 277 9.41 5.55 -27.31
N SER A 278 9.19 4.23 -27.41
CA SER A 278 9.58 3.46 -28.59
C SER A 278 8.80 3.89 -29.83
N GLY A 279 9.53 4.20 -30.90
CA GLY A 279 8.98 4.61 -32.19
C GLY A 279 8.78 6.12 -32.35
N GLY A 280 9.12 6.94 -31.36
CA GLY A 280 9.05 8.40 -31.43
C GLY A 280 10.41 9.03 -31.73
N SER A 281 10.45 9.96 -32.73
CA SER A 281 11.54 10.92 -32.88
C SER A 281 11.32 12.18 -32.04
N GLY A 282 10.61 12.04 -30.92
CA GLY A 282 10.18 13.14 -30.06
C GLY A 282 11.18 13.47 -28.96
N THR A 283 10.96 14.62 -28.33
CA THR A 283 11.66 15.04 -27.11
C THR A 283 11.40 14.00 -26.01
N PRO A 284 12.42 13.56 -25.25
CA PRO A 284 12.20 12.65 -24.13
C PRO A 284 11.33 13.33 -23.05
N LEU A 285 10.66 12.51 -22.24
CA LEU A 285 10.08 12.95 -21.02
C LEU A 285 11.20 13.04 -20.00
N ASN A 286 11.48 14.23 -19.51
CA ASN A 286 12.57 14.50 -18.57
C ASN A 286 12.04 14.68 -17.16
N ILE A 287 12.71 14.08 -16.19
CA ILE A 287 12.46 14.25 -14.74
C ILE A 287 13.77 14.68 -14.09
N GLU A 288 13.77 15.86 -13.49
CA GLU A 288 14.87 16.34 -12.64
C GLU A 288 14.44 16.26 -11.17
N LEU A 289 15.18 15.50 -10.38
CA LEU A 289 14.94 15.34 -8.96
C LEU A 289 15.75 16.38 -8.18
N GLY A 290 15.08 17.13 -7.35
CA GLY A 290 15.65 18.18 -6.52
C GLY A 290 15.60 17.82 -5.03
N PRO A 291 16.10 18.74 -4.18
CA PRO A 291 16.20 18.53 -2.75
C PRO A 291 14.82 18.40 -2.08
N ASN A 292 14.79 17.74 -0.94
CA ASN A 292 13.58 17.52 -0.15
C ASN A 292 12.44 16.85 -0.93
N TYR A 293 12.79 15.91 -1.82
CA TYR A 293 11.84 15.12 -2.63
C TYR A 293 10.98 15.94 -3.59
N THR A 294 11.47 17.09 -4.04
CA THR A 294 10.86 17.92 -5.08
C THR A 294 11.58 17.77 -6.41
N GLY A 295 11.18 18.49 -7.43
CA GLY A 295 11.84 18.45 -8.73
C GLY A 295 11.00 19.10 -9.81
N THR A 296 11.39 18.85 -11.04
CA THR A 296 10.65 19.26 -12.25
C THR A 296 10.41 18.08 -13.18
N PHE A 297 9.38 18.18 -13.97
CA PHE A 297 8.95 17.19 -14.93
C PHE A 297 8.58 17.89 -16.22
N ASP A 298 9.32 17.65 -17.31
CA ASP A 298 8.99 18.11 -18.65
C ASP A 298 8.28 17.02 -19.44
N ASN A 299 7.02 17.26 -19.79
CA ASN A 299 6.24 16.37 -20.60
C ASN A 299 6.53 16.58 -22.09
N ALA A 300 7.70 16.14 -22.56
CA ALA A 300 8.09 16.09 -23.97
C ALA A 300 7.95 17.45 -24.73
N GLY A 301 8.21 18.56 -24.02
CA GLY A 301 8.19 19.92 -24.59
C GLY A 301 6.87 20.67 -24.42
N ASP A 302 5.90 20.13 -23.67
CA ASP A 302 4.66 20.84 -23.33
C ASP A 302 4.83 21.85 -22.17
N GLY A 303 6.02 21.88 -21.56
CA GLY A 303 6.41 22.77 -20.46
C GLY A 303 6.74 22.03 -19.17
N ASP A 304 7.43 22.74 -18.29
CA ASP A 304 7.87 22.22 -16.99
C ASP A 304 6.71 22.22 -15.99
N TYR A 305 6.58 21.11 -15.30
CA TYR A 305 5.65 20.95 -14.19
C TYR A 305 6.42 20.72 -12.89
N ASP A 306 6.02 21.42 -11.84
CA ASP A 306 6.63 21.23 -10.53
C ASP A 306 6.25 19.84 -9.97
N ILE A 307 7.26 19.05 -9.62
CA ILE A 307 7.11 17.87 -8.79
C ILE A 307 6.98 18.34 -7.35
N THR A 308 5.80 18.16 -6.80
CA THR A 308 5.52 18.51 -5.41
C THR A 308 6.11 17.51 -4.43
N TYR A 309 6.26 16.27 -4.90
CA TYR A 309 6.87 15.19 -4.15
C TYR A 309 7.21 14.02 -5.09
N TYR A 310 8.27 13.27 -4.77
CA TYR A 310 8.54 11.97 -5.41
C TYR A 310 8.87 10.90 -4.37
N THR A 311 8.72 9.63 -4.77
CA THR A 311 9.20 8.47 -4.02
C THR A 311 10.16 7.66 -4.89
N TRP A 312 11.26 7.23 -4.29
CA TRP A 312 12.27 6.39 -4.94
C TRP A 312 12.46 5.12 -4.14
N HIS A 313 12.20 3.97 -4.76
CA HIS A 313 12.36 2.67 -4.10
C HIS A 313 13.23 1.76 -4.93
N GLU A 314 14.23 1.20 -4.30
CA GLU A 314 15.12 0.19 -4.86
C GLU A 314 14.66 -1.18 -4.37
N PHE A 315 14.44 -2.12 -5.30
CA PHE A 315 13.99 -3.48 -5.02
C PHE A 315 14.93 -4.51 -5.64
N GLY A 316 15.31 -5.52 -4.85
CA GLY A 316 16.26 -6.51 -5.30
C GLY A 316 17.61 -5.89 -5.69
N GLU A 317 18.29 -6.51 -6.65
CA GLU A 317 19.64 -6.06 -6.98
C GLU A 317 19.69 -4.80 -7.84
N ASN A 318 18.63 -4.47 -8.62
CA ASN A 318 18.73 -3.33 -9.56
C ASN A 318 17.38 -2.68 -9.93
N ARG A 319 16.26 -3.08 -9.39
CA ARG A 319 14.97 -2.52 -9.81
C ARG A 319 14.61 -1.29 -9.02
N ILE A 320 14.19 -0.23 -9.72
CA ILE A 320 13.77 1.04 -9.15
C ILE A 320 12.31 1.29 -9.51
N ILE A 321 11.55 1.77 -8.52
CA ILE A 321 10.23 2.34 -8.74
C ILE A 321 10.28 3.81 -8.30
N LEU A 322 10.14 4.71 -9.27
CA LEU A 322 10.00 6.15 -9.06
C LEU A 322 8.52 6.51 -9.19
N THR A 323 7.94 7.13 -8.18
CA THR A 323 6.60 7.70 -8.27
C THR A 323 6.68 9.22 -8.11
N VAL A 324 6.14 9.93 -9.07
CA VAL A 324 6.16 11.40 -9.13
C VAL A 324 4.76 11.94 -8.90
N TYR A 325 4.64 12.93 -8.03
CA TYR A 325 3.38 13.61 -7.70
C TYR A 325 3.48 15.08 -8.12
N THR A 326 2.50 15.56 -8.86
CA THR A 326 2.38 16.96 -9.30
C THR A 326 1.04 17.54 -8.88
N GLN A 327 0.87 18.86 -9.00
CA GLN A 327 -0.45 19.49 -8.76
C GLN A 327 -1.42 19.29 -9.92
N SER A 328 -0.92 19.04 -11.11
CA SER A 328 -1.69 19.11 -12.36
C SER A 328 -1.99 17.74 -12.97
N PHE A 329 -1.27 16.70 -12.56
CA PHE A 329 -1.41 15.35 -13.10
C PHE A 329 -1.62 14.32 -12.01
N PRO A 330 -2.27 13.19 -12.32
CA PRO A 330 -2.27 12.01 -11.47
C PRO A 330 -0.84 11.52 -11.20
N ALA A 331 -0.67 10.74 -10.14
CA ALA A 331 0.65 10.18 -9.82
C ALA A 331 1.18 9.33 -10.98
N LEU A 332 2.38 9.65 -11.44
CA LEU A 332 3.09 8.90 -12.47
C LEU A 332 4.04 7.91 -11.78
N GLN A 333 3.97 6.65 -12.15
CA GLN A 333 4.86 5.63 -11.61
C GLN A 333 5.71 5.02 -12.71
N PHE A 334 7.01 5.15 -12.59
CA PHE A 334 8.02 4.59 -13.48
C PHE A 334 8.68 3.39 -12.82
N THR A 335 8.83 2.30 -13.56
CA THR A 335 9.59 1.14 -13.14
C THR A 335 10.73 0.90 -14.11
N PHE A 336 11.96 0.82 -13.63
CA PHE A 336 13.16 0.64 -14.43
C PHE A 336 14.27 -0.07 -13.64
N GLU A 337 15.33 -0.52 -14.33
CA GLU A 337 16.48 -1.20 -13.71
C GLU A 337 17.68 -0.26 -13.63
N GLN A 338 18.29 -0.13 -12.44
CA GLN A 338 19.48 0.70 -12.23
C GLN A 338 20.67 0.18 -13.01
N GLY A 339 21.39 1.08 -13.69
CA GLY A 339 22.65 0.76 -14.39
C GLY A 339 22.49 0.17 -15.79
N SER A 340 21.29 0.14 -16.35
CA SER A 340 21.05 -0.26 -17.72
C SER A 340 20.24 0.81 -18.46
N ASN A 341 20.57 1.04 -19.74
CA ASN A 341 19.68 1.71 -20.69
C ASN A 341 18.63 0.70 -21.14
N GLY A 342 17.91 0.13 -20.18
CA GLY A 342 17.01 -0.99 -20.35
C GLY A 342 15.56 -0.57 -20.58
N PRO A 343 14.64 -1.53 -20.66
CA PRO A 343 13.22 -1.21 -20.78
C PRO A 343 12.72 -0.55 -19.51
N ALA A 344 11.95 0.53 -19.66
CA ALA A 344 11.19 1.16 -18.60
C ALA A 344 9.69 1.04 -18.86
N GLN A 345 8.89 1.12 -17.81
CA GLN A 345 7.44 1.17 -17.89
C GLN A 345 6.92 2.40 -17.17
N LEU A 346 5.97 3.08 -17.77
CA LEU A 346 5.23 4.17 -17.17
C LEU A 346 3.79 3.73 -16.94
N LEU A 347 3.32 3.86 -15.72
CA LEU A 347 1.94 3.72 -15.36
C LEU A 347 1.37 5.06 -14.91
N VAL A 348 0.39 5.57 -15.63
CA VAL A 348 -0.36 6.76 -15.28
C VAL A 348 -1.56 6.35 -14.44
N ASN A 349 -1.65 6.86 -13.22
CA ASN A 349 -2.77 6.58 -12.32
C ASN A 349 -3.67 7.81 -12.24
N ASP A 350 -4.76 7.84 -13.01
CA ASP A 350 -5.75 8.92 -12.96
C ASP A 350 -6.81 8.63 -11.89
N SER A 351 -6.54 9.11 -10.67
CA SER A 351 -7.50 9.01 -9.55
C SER A 351 -8.65 10.03 -9.64
N ASN A 352 -8.64 10.95 -10.60
CA ASN A 352 -9.64 12.00 -10.75
C ASN A 352 -10.79 11.65 -11.71
N LEU A 353 -10.69 10.56 -12.43
CA LEU A 353 -11.79 10.06 -13.26
C LEU A 353 -12.76 9.24 -12.40
N SER A 354 -13.53 9.95 -11.59
CA SER A 354 -14.71 9.42 -10.94
C SER A 354 -15.73 9.12 -11.99
N ASN A 355 -15.74 7.93 -12.52
CA ASN A 355 -16.89 7.18 -13.05
C ASN A 355 -16.42 6.00 -13.88
N ASN A 356 -16.36 4.83 -13.26
CA ASN A 356 -16.64 3.53 -13.88
C ASN A 356 -15.82 3.10 -15.12
N SER A 357 -14.57 3.44 -15.27
CA SER A 357 -13.70 2.80 -16.25
C SER A 357 -12.24 2.78 -15.81
N ASP A 358 -11.61 1.68 -16.11
CA ASP A 358 -10.23 1.29 -15.92
C ASP A 358 -9.24 2.22 -16.66
N ASP A 359 -8.97 3.40 -16.15
CA ASP A 359 -8.21 4.42 -16.86
C ASP A 359 -6.74 4.58 -16.39
N SER A 360 -6.15 3.55 -15.79
CA SER A 360 -4.70 3.50 -15.73
C SER A 360 -4.17 3.08 -17.10
N GLN A 361 -3.44 3.95 -17.76
CA GLN A 361 -2.74 3.62 -19.00
C GLN A 361 -1.35 3.09 -18.66
N LEU A 362 -1.05 1.89 -19.14
CA LEU A 362 0.29 1.31 -19.08
C LEU A 362 0.99 1.58 -20.43
N PHE A 363 2.11 2.26 -20.36
CA PHE A 363 3.00 2.44 -21.52
C PHE A 363 4.15 1.44 -21.38
N GLU A 364 4.16 0.47 -22.27
CA GLU A 364 5.24 -0.52 -22.41
C GLU A 364 6.20 -0.09 -23.51
N ASN A 365 7.41 -0.63 -23.48
CA ASN A 365 8.45 -0.36 -24.49
C ASN A 365 9.03 1.07 -24.43
N MET A 366 9.21 1.62 -23.25
CA MET A 366 10.04 2.78 -23.03
C MET A 366 11.49 2.36 -22.78
N THR A 367 12.42 3.23 -23.08
CA THR A 367 13.80 3.16 -22.60
C THR A 367 14.10 4.37 -21.75
N PHE A 368 15.09 4.33 -20.91
CA PHE A 368 15.48 5.45 -20.07
C PHE A 368 16.98 5.66 -20.06
N GLU A 369 17.38 6.87 -19.74
CA GLU A 369 18.77 7.28 -19.45
C GLU A 369 18.78 7.95 -18.08
N LEU A 370 19.59 7.41 -17.15
CA LEU A 370 19.74 7.94 -15.80
C LEU A 370 21.07 8.67 -15.70
N THR A 371 21.02 9.94 -15.35
CA THR A 371 22.20 10.76 -15.02
C THR A 371 22.27 10.96 -13.51
N GLU A 372 23.35 10.50 -12.92
CA GLU A 372 23.65 10.74 -11.50
C GLU A 372 24.44 12.05 -11.35
N PRO A 373 24.31 12.79 -10.22
CA PRO A 373 24.96 14.07 -9.99
C PRO A 373 26.47 14.00 -9.93
#